data_39615aa33952f5f10509b3eda204baf8
#
_entry.id   39615aa33952f5f10509b3eda204baf8
#
_cell.length_a   1.000
_cell.length_b   1.000
_cell.length_c   1.000
_cell.angle_alpha   90.00
_cell.angle_beta   90.00
_cell.angle_gamma   90.00
#
_symmetry.space_group_name_H-M   'P 1'
#
loop_
_entity.id
_entity.type
_entity.pdbx_description
1 polymer ?
#
loop_
_entity_poly.entity_id
_entity_poly.type
_entity_poly.pdbx_seq_one_letter_code
_entity_poly.pdbx_strand_id
1 'polypeptide(L)'
;TARLAEPYADDPEETGQWVVDPEELGELVAEATAAGYQFTAHAIGDEAIRAVLDAYETDAAGDPEASRHRIEHVELADDDAIDRLAEGGVVASVQPNFLKWARVDGLYEARLGEERTARTNRYRDMLDAGLRLALGPAGMPEGPVPGRPHARNAPPARPRPPGTAAP
;
A
#
# COMPACT_ATOMS: atom_id res chain seq x y z
N THR A 1 10.55 -8.49 -6.88
CA THR A 1 9.52 -7.78 -7.66
C THR A 1 8.21 -7.75 -6.87
N ALA A 2 7.51 -6.62 -6.86
CA ALA A 2 6.24 -6.49 -6.19
C ALA A 2 5.17 -7.33 -6.91
N ARG A 3 4.29 -7.99 -6.16
CA ARG A 3 3.18 -8.76 -6.74
C ARG A 3 2.08 -7.81 -7.22
N LEU A 4 1.77 -7.87 -8.52
CA LEU A 4 0.80 -7.04 -9.22
C LEU A 4 -0.36 -7.87 -9.75
N ALA A 5 -1.53 -7.26 -9.88
CA ALA A 5 -2.70 -7.86 -10.53
C ALA A 5 -2.51 -7.97 -12.05
N GLU A 6 -1.83 -6.99 -12.65
CA GLU A 6 -1.51 -6.98 -14.08
C GLU A 6 0.01 -7.07 -14.30
N PRO A 7 0.47 -7.61 -15.45
CA PRO A 7 1.90 -7.72 -15.76
C PRO A 7 2.65 -6.38 -15.70
N TYR A 8 3.95 -6.47 -15.50
CA TYR A 8 4.84 -5.33 -15.64
C TYR A 8 4.84 -4.78 -17.08
N ALA A 9 5.01 -3.47 -17.24
CA ALA A 9 4.97 -2.84 -18.56
C ALA A 9 6.16 -3.24 -19.44
N ASP A 10 7.29 -3.52 -18.84
CA ASP A 10 8.52 -3.96 -19.53
C ASP A 10 8.66 -5.49 -19.59
N ASP A 11 7.75 -6.25 -18.96
CA ASP A 11 7.74 -7.71 -19.00
C ASP A 11 6.32 -8.26 -18.88
N PRO A 12 5.65 -8.54 -20.03
CA PRO A 12 4.26 -8.99 -20.04
C PRO A 12 4.04 -10.41 -19.49
N GLU A 13 5.07 -11.17 -19.21
CA GLU A 13 4.99 -12.50 -18.61
C GLU A 13 5.16 -12.46 -17.07
N GLU A 14 5.57 -11.29 -16.52
CA GLU A 14 5.91 -11.15 -15.10
C GLU A 14 4.85 -10.33 -14.36
N THR A 15 4.31 -10.88 -13.27
CA THR A 15 3.38 -10.21 -12.35
C THR A 15 3.94 -10.07 -10.93
N GLY A 16 5.21 -10.39 -10.73
CA GLY A 16 5.85 -10.39 -9.41
C GLY A 16 5.68 -11.71 -8.66
N GLN A 17 6.18 -11.72 -7.44
CA GLN A 17 6.30 -12.95 -6.64
C GLN A 17 5.64 -12.78 -5.29
N TRP A 18 5.03 -13.87 -4.80
CA TRP A 18 4.68 -14.02 -3.40
C TRP A 18 5.94 -14.41 -2.59
N VAL A 19 6.19 -13.71 -1.49
CA VAL A 19 7.21 -14.09 -0.50
C VAL A 19 6.59 -15.05 0.52
N VAL A 20 5.33 -14.80 0.85
CA VAL A 20 4.48 -15.65 1.69
C VAL A 20 3.21 -15.90 0.88
N ASP A 21 2.74 -17.14 0.84
CA ASP A 21 1.49 -17.48 0.17
C ASP A 21 0.30 -16.81 0.88
N PRO A 22 -0.75 -16.34 0.18
CA PRO A 22 -1.90 -15.73 0.81
C PRO A 22 -2.63 -16.58 1.87
N GLU A 23 -2.69 -17.92 1.69
CA GLU A 23 -3.29 -18.80 2.71
C GLU A 23 -2.42 -18.84 3.97
N GLU A 24 -1.11 -19.01 3.81
CA GLU A 24 -0.15 -18.96 4.92
C GLU A 24 -0.16 -17.60 5.61
N LEU A 25 -0.30 -16.52 4.86
CA LEU A 25 -0.43 -15.16 5.42
C LEU A 25 -1.65 -15.05 6.34
N GLY A 26 -2.80 -15.57 5.91
CA GLY A 26 -4.02 -15.61 6.73
C GLY A 26 -3.82 -16.34 8.06
N GLU A 27 -3.18 -17.51 8.02
CA GLU A 27 -2.87 -18.29 9.23
C GLU A 27 -1.94 -17.51 10.19
N LEU A 28 -0.89 -16.89 9.66
CA LEU A 28 0.06 -16.09 10.45
C LEU A 28 -0.60 -14.87 11.11
N VAL A 29 -1.50 -14.19 10.39
CA VAL A 29 -2.27 -13.06 10.93
C VAL A 29 -3.16 -13.54 12.06
N ALA A 30 -3.92 -14.63 11.86
CA ALA A 30 -4.81 -15.19 12.86
C ALA A 30 -4.04 -15.60 14.13
N GLU A 31 -2.90 -16.27 13.99
CA GLU A 31 -2.06 -16.67 15.12
C GLU A 31 -1.53 -15.48 15.90
N ALA A 32 -1.02 -14.46 15.19
CA ALA A 32 -0.49 -13.25 15.81
C ALA A 32 -1.59 -12.48 16.57
N THR A 33 -2.77 -12.33 15.98
CA THR A 33 -3.90 -11.64 16.58
C THR A 33 -4.41 -12.38 17.80
N ALA A 34 -4.56 -13.69 17.72
CA ALA A 34 -4.96 -14.51 18.87
C ALA A 34 -3.98 -14.42 20.04
N ALA A 35 -2.69 -14.21 19.75
CA ALA A 35 -1.66 -13.97 20.75
C ALA A 35 -1.59 -12.50 21.25
N GLY A 36 -2.43 -11.61 20.72
CA GLY A 36 -2.47 -10.19 21.10
C GLY A 36 -1.36 -9.33 20.48
N TYR A 37 -0.77 -9.78 19.37
CA TYR A 37 0.25 -9.02 18.66
C TYR A 37 -0.32 -8.21 17.50
N GLN A 38 0.28 -7.04 17.26
CA GLN A 38 0.14 -6.31 16.02
C GLN A 38 0.90 -7.03 14.90
N PHE A 39 0.24 -7.30 13.79
CA PHE A 39 0.90 -7.85 12.59
C PHE A 39 1.39 -6.72 11.68
N THR A 40 2.51 -6.94 11.03
CA THR A 40 3.07 -6.00 10.05
C THR A 40 3.46 -6.77 8.79
N ALA A 41 2.88 -6.41 7.66
CA ALA A 41 3.19 -6.98 6.36
C ALA A 41 3.88 -5.97 5.45
N HIS A 42 4.81 -6.44 4.61
CA HIS A 42 5.39 -5.67 3.52
C HIS A 42 4.56 -5.91 2.26
N ALA A 43 3.93 -4.87 1.70
CA ALA A 43 3.15 -4.97 0.48
C ALA A 43 3.28 -3.69 -0.37
N ILE A 44 3.85 -3.83 -1.57
CA ILE A 44 4.12 -2.74 -2.52
C ILE A 44 3.09 -2.75 -3.64
N GLY A 45 2.88 -3.92 -4.27
CA GLY A 45 1.98 -4.08 -5.40
C GLY A 45 0.51 -4.17 -4.98
N ASP A 46 -0.36 -3.82 -5.88
CA ASP A 46 -1.81 -3.79 -5.67
C ASP A 46 -2.38 -5.16 -5.26
N GLU A 47 -1.91 -6.24 -5.89
CA GLU A 47 -2.35 -7.61 -5.54
C GLU A 47 -1.85 -8.02 -4.15
N ALA A 48 -0.60 -7.67 -3.80
CA ALA A 48 -0.07 -7.93 -2.47
C ALA A 48 -0.83 -7.14 -1.38
N ILE A 49 -1.17 -5.88 -1.65
CA ILE A 49 -1.95 -5.05 -0.72
C ILE A 49 -3.33 -5.66 -0.48
N ARG A 50 -4.03 -6.12 -1.54
CA ARG A 50 -5.34 -6.79 -1.41
C ARG A 50 -5.25 -8.06 -0.58
N ALA A 51 -4.26 -8.92 -0.84
CA ALA A 51 -4.10 -10.15 -0.07
C ALA A 51 -3.86 -9.89 1.42
N VAL A 52 -3.10 -8.85 1.76
CA VAL A 52 -2.90 -8.47 3.17
C VAL A 52 -4.19 -7.94 3.78
N LEU A 53 -4.95 -7.12 3.06
CA LEU A 53 -6.26 -6.63 3.52
C LEU A 53 -7.25 -7.77 3.73
N ASP A 54 -7.32 -8.73 2.81
CA ASP A 54 -8.18 -9.92 2.94
C ASP A 54 -7.83 -10.72 4.21
N ALA A 55 -6.52 -10.88 4.50
CA ALA A 55 -6.06 -11.55 5.71
C ALA A 55 -6.46 -10.77 6.98
N TYR A 56 -6.31 -9.45 6.99
CA TYR A 56 -6.66 -8.62 8.13
C TYR A 56 -8.16 -8.56 8.39
N GLU A 57 -8.99 -8.52 7.35
CA GLU A 57 -10.45 -8.50 7.46
C GLU A 57 -11.02 -9.84 7.91
N THR A 58 -10.44 -10.96 7.43
CA THR A 58 -10.89 -12.31 7.82
C THR A 58 -10.66 -12.55 9.32
N ASP A 59 -9.59 -11.98 9.87
CA ASP A 59 -9.25 -12.11 11.29
C ASP A 59 -9.90 -11.02 12.16
N ALA A 60 -10.55 -10.02 11.57
CA ALA A 60 -11.24 -8.93 12.26
C ALA A 60 -12.48 -9.38 13.07
N ALA A 61 -12.56 -10.65 13.51
CA ALA A 61 -13.51 -11.10 14.53
C ALA A 61 -13.34 -10.36 15.87
N GLY A 62 -12.29 -9.51 15.99
CA GLY A 62 -12.05 -8.56 17.05
C GLY A 62 -12.28 -7.11 16.58
N ASP A 63 -11.87 -6.17 17.39
CA ASP A 63 -11.86 -4.73 17.08
C ASP A 63 -10.67 -4.41 16.15
N PRO A 64 -10.88 -4.11 14.86
CA PRO A 64 -9.78 -3.81 13.92
C PRO A 64 -8.95 -2.61 14.38
N GLU A 65 -9.58 -1.61 15.02
CA GLU A 65 -8.88 -0.45 15.59
C GLU A 65 -7.97 -0.83 16.77
N ALA A 66 -8.33 -1.85 17.54
CA ALA A 66 -7.52 -2.33 18.64
C ALA A 66 -6.27 -3.08 18.15
N SER A 67 -6.39 -3.88 17.10
CA SER A 67 -5.28 -4.65 16.51
C SER A 67 -4.21 -3.74 15.89
N ARG A 68 -4.64 -2.63 15.29
CA ARG A 68 -3.75 -1.63 14.68
C ARG A 68 -2.73 -2.26 13.73
N HIS A 69 -3.13 -3.27 12.97
CA HIS A 69 -2.28 -3.90 11.98
C HIS A 69 -1.66 -2.87 11.03
N ARG A 70 -0.53 -3.19 10.46
CA ARG A 70 0.24 -2.25 9.66
C ARG A 70 0.68 -2.86 8.35
N ILE A 71 0.66 -2.05 7.28
CA ILE A 71 1.26 -2.41 6.00
C ILE A 71 2.40 -1.43 5.70
N GLU A 72 3.56 -1.99 5.38
CA GLU A 72 4.72 -1.22 4.93
C GLU A 72 4.62 -0.98 3.42
N HIS A 73 5.00 0.20 3.00
CA HIS A 73 5.03 0.72 1.63
C HIS A 73 3.69 1.19 1.09
N VAL A 74 2.73 0.32 0.80
CA VAL A 74 1.41 0.69 0.27
C VAL A 74 1.52 1.58 -0.99
N GLU A 75 2.42 1.22 -1.93
CA GLU A 75 2.75 2.12 -3.03
C GLU A 75 1.71 2.13 -4.15
N LEU A 76 1.08 0.99 -4.45
CA LEU A 76 0.10 0.81 -5.53
C LEU A 76 -1.33 0.59 -5.00
N ALA A 77 -1.72 1.28 -3.93
CA ALA A 77 -3.10 1.22 -3.44
C ALA A 77 -4.06 1.92 -4.40
N ASP A 78 -5.07 1.21 -4.87
CA ASP A 78 -6.22 1.77 -5.58
C ASP A 78 -7.25 2.40 -4.63
N ASP A 79 -8.38 2.87 -5.17
CA ASP A 79 -9.41 3.53 -4.36
C ASP A 79 -10.02 2.56 -3.35
N ASP A 80 -10.32 1.32 -3.78
CA ASP A 80 -10.87 0.27 -2.92
C ASP A 80 -9.91 -0.07 -1.77
N ALA A 81 -8.64 -0.26 -2.07
CA ALA A 81 -7.63 -0.54 -1.04
C ALA A 81 -7.48 0.61 -0.05
N ILE A 82 -7.55 1.87 -0.50
CA ILE A 82 -7.49 3.04 0.38
C ILE A 82 -8.71 3.08 1.31
N ASP A 83 -9.91 2.85 0.78
CA ASP A 83 -11.14 2.85 1.55
C ASP A 83 -11.11 1.71 2.60
N ARG A 84 -10.73 0.48 2.21
CA ARG A 84 -10.58 -0.67 3.12
C ARG A 84 -9.53 -0.45 4.22
N LEU A 85 -8.38 0.15 3.87
CA LEU A 85 -7.36 0.53 4.85
C LEU A 85 -7.92 1.49 5.91
N ALA A 86 -8.71 2.49 5.48
CA ALA A 86 -9.31 3.47 6.37
C ALA A 86 -10.35 2.85 7.29
N GLU A 87 -11.28 2.06 6.73
CA GLU A 87 -12.36 1.37 7.45
C GLU A 87 -11.80 0.34 8.45
N GLY A 88 -10.76 -0.40 8.05
CA GLY A 88 -10.08 -1.38 8.90
C GLY A 88 -9.14 -0.79 9.94
N GLY A 89 -8.99 0.54 10.01
CA GLY A 89 -8.08 1.19 10.97
C GLY A 89 -6.60 0.81 10.80
N VAL A 90 -6.25 0.27 9.63
CA VAL A 90 -4.88 -0.18 9.32
C VAL A 90 -3.93 1.00 9.23
N VAL A 91 -2.72 0.85 9.76
CA VAL A 91 -1.68 1.88 9.66
C VAL A 91 -0.88 1.68 8.37
N ALA A 92 -0.85 2.68 7.49
CA ALA A 92 0.03 2.67 6.34
C ALA A 92 1.39 3.29 6.70
N SER A 93 2.45 2.48 6.67
CA SER A 93 3.83 2.92 6.94
C SER A 93 4.54 3.18 5.62
N VAL A 94 4.60 4.44 5.22
CA VAL A 94 4.99 4.85 3.87
C VAL A 94 6.35 5.54 3.82
N GLN A 95 6.98 5.54 2.65
CA GLN A 95 8.32 6.06 2.42
C GLN A 95 8.31 7.18 1.36
N PRO A 96 8.02 8.44 1.75
CA PRO A 96 7.93 9.55 0.80
C PRO A 96 9.19 9.84 -0.01
N ASN A 97 10.34 9.39 0.45
CA ASN A 97 11.60 9.46 -0.31
C ASN A 97 11.61 8.59 -1.58
N PHE A 98 10.69 7.61 -1.69
CA PHE A 98 10.53 6.77 -2.90
C PHE A 98 9.85 7.50 -4.06
N LEU A 99 9.17 8.62 -3.82
CA LEU A 99 8.65 9.49 -4.88
C LEU A 99 9.70 9.90 -5.93
N LYS A 100 11.00 9.84 -5.60
CA LYS A 100 12.08 10.07 -6.55
C LYS A 100 12.08 9.08 -7.72
N TRP A 101 11.57 7.86 -7.52
CA TRP A 101 11.49 6.82 -8.54
C TRP A 101 10.22 6.90 -9.39
N ALA A 102 9.19 7.62 -8.91
CA ALA A 102 7.94 7.87 -9.60
C ALA A 102 7.98 9.10 -10.54
N ARG A 103 9.19 9.53 -10.93
CA ARG A 103 9.38 10.65 -11.86
C ARG A 103 9.21 10.19 -13.30
N VAL A 104 8.94 11.16 -14.18
CA VAL A 104 9.02 10.96 -15.64
C VAL A 104 10.39 10.38 -16.00
N ASP A 105 10.41 9.38 -16.86
CA ASP A 105 11.60 8.58 -17.22
C ASP A 105 12.27 7.89 -16.02
N GLY A 106 11.52 7.69 -14.93
CA GLY A 106 11.99 7.02 -13.72
C GLY A 106 11.80 5.51 -13.74
N LEU A 107 12.30 4.86 -12.66
CA LEU A 107 12.20 3.41 -12.51
C LEU A 107 10.74 2.92 -12.57
N TYR A 108 9.80 3.63 -11.93
CA TYR A 108 8.40 3.19 -11.89
C TYR A 108 7.74 3.28 -13.25
N GLU A 109 8.03 4.33 -14.02
CA GLU A 109 7.48 4.46 -15.37
C GLU A 109 7.97 3.36 -16.31
N ALA A 110 9.26 2.99 -16.22
CA ALA A 110 9.81 1.87 -16.96
C ALA A 110 9.14 0.54 -16.62
N ARG A 111 8.83 0.31 -15.33
CA ARG A 111 8.29 -0.97 -14.84
C ARG A 111 6.76 -1.06 -14.90
N LEU A 112 6.05 0.06 -14.70
CA LEU A 112 4.59 0.11 -14.53
C LEU A 112 3.87 0.78 -15.71
N GLY A 113 4.60 1.54 -16.54
CA GLY A 113 4.05 2.46 -17.51
C GLY A 113 3.55 3.76 -16.89
N GLU A 114 3.26 4.76 -17.71
CA GLU A 114 2.87 6.11 -17.27
C GLU A 114 1.62 6.11 -16.39
N GLU A 115 0.57 5.40 -16.81
CA GLU A 115 -0.72 5.43 -16.11
C GLU A 115 -0.62 4.88 -14.68
N ARG A 116 -0.03 3.69 -14.49
CA ARG A 116 0.12 3.09 -13.16
C ARG A 116 1.09 3.88 -12.29
N THR A 117 2.17 4.43 -12.88
CA THR A 117 3.11 5.29 -12.15
C THR A 117 2.43 6.53 -11.59
N ALA A 118 1.54 7.17 -12.33
CA ALA A 118 0.78 8.33 -11.87
C ALA A 118 -0.16 8.02 -10.70
N ARG A 119 -0.42 6.74 -10.43
CA ARG A 119 -1.27 6.25 -9.35
C ARG A 119 -0.49 5.65 -8.17
N THR A 120 0.84 5.76 -8.18
CA THR A 120 1.66 5.31 -7.04
C THR A 120 1.72 6.35 -5.94
N ASN A 121 1.99 5.88 -4.70
CA ASN A 121 2.30 6.76 -3.56
C ASN A 121 1.23 7.82 -3.30
N ARG A 122 -0.02 7.45 -3.29
CA ARG A 122 -1.21 8.31 -3.18
C ARG A 122 -1.43 8.85 -1.76
N TYR A 123 -0.38 9.41 -1.15
CA TYR A 123 -0.40 9.84 0.25
C TYR A 123 -1.47 10.90 0.56
N ARG A 124 -1.80 11.77 -0.41
CA ARG A 124 -2.84 12.78 -0.23
C ARG A 124 -4.21 12.13 -0.11
N ASP A 125 -4.51 11.18 -1.01
CA ASP A 125 -5.80 10.48 -1.00
C ASP A 125 -5.95 9.65 0.27
N MET A 126 -4.89 8.99 0.71
CA MET A 126 -4.84 8.26 1.98
C MET A 126 -5.15 9.18 3.17
N LEU A 127 -4.56 10.39 3.22
CA LEU A 127 -4.83 11.37 4.27
C LEU A 127 -6.26 11.89 4.21
N ASP A 128 -6.77 12.18 3.02
CA ASP A 128 -8.12 12.70 2.81
C ASP A 128 -9.18 11.62 3.14
N ALA A 129 -8.85 10.33 2.97
CA ALA A 129 -9.64 9.19 3.45
C ALA A 129 -9.53 8.93 4.97
N GLY A 130 -8.68 9.67 5.68
CA GLY A 130 -8.53 9.55 7.13
C GLY A 130 -7.54 8.47 7.59
N LEU A 131 -6.72 7.90 6.69
CA LEU A 131 -5.72 6.91 7.07
C LEU A 131 -4.70 7.46 8.05
N ARG A 132 -4.28 6.61 8.97
CA ARG A 132 -3.13 6.86 9.83
C ARG A 132 -1.84 6.53 9.06
N LEU A 133 -1.07 7.56 8.72
CA LEU A 133 0.21 7.40 8.04
C LEU A 133 1.37 7.46 9.03
N ALA A 134 2.22 6.44 9.01
CA ALA A 134 3.55 6.46 9.60
C ALA A 134 4.58 6.75 8.49
N LEU A 135 5.53 7.64 8.73
CA LEU A 135 6.54 8.01 7.75
C LEU A 135 7.91 7.47 8.16
N GLY A 136 8.55 6.72 7.28
CA GLY A 136 9.85 6.12 7.52
C GLY A 136 10.76 6.14 6.29
N PRO A 137 12.09 5.97 6.46
CA PRO A 137 13.06 5.96 5.38
C PRO A 137 13.27 4.57 4.76
N ALA A 138 12.70 3.50 5.31
CA ALA A 138 12.91 2.10 4.91
C ALA A 138 14.40 1.74 4.74
N GLY A 139 15.25 2.12 5.71
CA GLY A 139 16.68 1.82 5.68
C GLY A 139 17.51 2.67 4.72
N MET A 140 16.91 3.64 4.04
CA MET A 140 17.64 4.63 3.26
C MET A 140 18.46 5.55 4.18
N PRO A 141 19.62 6.05 3.77
CA PRO A 141 20.47 6.89 4.61
C PRO A 141 19.85 8.25 4.97
N GLU A 142 18.75 8.60 4.35
CA GLU A 142 17.99 9.83 4.61
C GLU A 142 17.04 9.59 5.79
N GLY A 143 17.12 10.41 6.83
CA GLY A 143 16.21 10.32 7.97
C GLY A 143 14.75 10.65 7.60
N PRO A 144 13.78 10.42 8.50
CA PRO A 144 12.35 10.61 8.24
C PRO A 144 11.96 12.07 7.97
N VAL A 145 12.77 13.03 8.41
CA VAL A 145 12.48 14.46 8.25
C VAL A 145 12.49 14.92 6.79
N PRO A 146 13.41 14.50 5.93
CA PRO A 146 13.38 14.82 4.50
C PRO A 146 12.12 14.29 3.77
N GLY A 147 11.53 13.21 4.24
CA GLY A 147 10.31 12.67 3.64
C GLY A 147 9.06 13.52 3.85
N ARG A 148 9.02 14.35 4.90
CA ARG A 148 7.85 15.19 5.21
C ARG A 148 7.47 16.19 4.12
N PRO A 149 8.40 16.93 3.52
CA PRO A 149 8.07 17.84 2.41
C PRO A 149 7.51 17.08 1.19
N HIS A 150 8.05 15.90 0.88
CA HIS A 150 7.58 15.07 -0.23
C HIS A 150 6.13 14.61 -0.03
N ALA A 151 5.80 14.13 1.17
CA ALA A 151 4.43 13.72 1.50
C ALA A 151 3.43 14.87 1.41
N ARG A 152 3.81 16.09 1.81
CA ARG A 152 2.95 17.28 1.73
C ARG A 152 2.75 17.80 0.31
N ASN A 153 3.75 17.62 -0.54
CA ASN A 153 3.79 18.15 -1.91
C ASN A 153 3.44 17.08 -2.96
N ALA A 154 3.07 15.87 -2.54
CA ALA A 154 2.56 14.88 -3.47
C ALA A 154 1.39 15.48 -4.27
N PRO A 155 1.40 15.39 -5.60
CA PRO A 155 0.32 15.93 -6.40
C PRO A 155 -1.00 15.24 -6.00
N PRO A 156 -2.13 15.96 -6.03
CA PRO A 156 -3.43 15.33 -5.83
C PRO A 156 -3.64 14.29 -6.92
N ALA A 157 -4.25 13.15 -6.56
CA ALA A 157 -4.68 12.18 -7.56
C ALA A 157 -5.62 12.86 -8.57
N ARG A 158 -5.62 12.33 -9.79
CA ARG A 158 -6.58 12.78 -10.79
C ARG A 158 -8.00 12.55 -10.25
N PRO A 159 -8.95 13.49 -10.49
CA PRO A 159 -10.31 13.33 -10.03
C PRO A 159 -10.91 12.01 -10.52
N ARG A 160 -11.63 11.31 -9.67
CA ARG A 160 -12.39 10.10 -10.03
C ARG A 160 -13.23 10.38 -11.27
N PRO A 161 -13.24 9.51 -12.28
CA PRO A 161 -14.16 9.67 -13.40
C PRO A 161 -15.60 9.66 -12.87
N PRO A 162 -16.49 10.55 -13.36
CA PRO A 162 -17.86 10.58 -12.91
C PRO A 162 -18.56 9.26 -13.27
N GLY A 163 -19.03 8.51 -12.29
CA GLY A 163 -19.84 7.31 -12.51
C GLY A 163 -19.48 6.04 -11.75
N THR A 164 -18.46 6.02 -10.92
CA THR A 164 -18.21 4.89 -10.01
C THR A 164 -18.76 5.20 -8.62
N ALA A 165 -20.08 5.15 -8.46
CA ALA A 165 -20.66 4.91 -7.17
C ALA A 165 -20.53 3.41 -6.91
N ALA A 166 -19.96 3.04 -5.76
CA ALA A 166 -19.97 1.67 -5.28
C ALA A 166 -21.43 1.20 -5.13
N PRO A 167 -21.71 -0.07 -5.37
CA PRO A 167 -23.03 -0.66 -5.19
C PRO A 167 -23.49 -0.60 -3.74
#